data_fffffc7b47789be18df3c351f3e0c733
#
_entry.id   fffffc7b47789be18df3c351f3e0c733
#
_cell.length_a   1.000
_cell.length_b   1.000
_cell.length_c   1.000
_cell.angle_alpha   90.00
_cell.angle_beta   90.00
_cell.angle_gamma   90.00
#
_symmetry.space_group_name_H-M   'P 1'
#
loop_
_entity.id
_entity.type
_entity.pdbx_description
1 polymer ?
#
loop_
_entity_poly.entity_id
_entity_poly.type
_entity_poly.pdbx_seq_one_letter_code
_entity_poly.pdbx_strand_id
1 'polypeptide(L)'
;LRDIANVKIEAAKQKLEEQQYMLENAFMVDFVAEINEAIGEARDEIDEINKALKDIPFGKDTYQFKMLEKPERMVFFNLCKKLESYMNSMNVYRSMNQNDEEMEYNIRQFMDTILDEENEEEYTDYRKYFKYDMRILSRQDGEETAADLSKKQGSASNGEKQTPYFIILAASLLQCYPKNVSCARLAFIDEAFSALSRERIEQMVKFFEDNKFQVIYAAPPEKIDSIGSHINSTISLCMKGKYTWAVEGLVKQNEFKTE
;
A
#
# COMPACT_ATOMS: atom_id res chain seq x y z
N LEU A 1 -64.91 -0.57 -9.51
CA LEU A 1 -63.74 -1.27 -10.09
C LEU A 1 -62.54 -0.33 -10.27
N ARG A 2 -62.70 0.90 -10.80
CA ARG A 2 -61.61 1.90 -10.99
C ARG A 2 -61.01 2.34 -9.67
N ASP A 3 -61.82 2.59 -8.65
CA ASP A 3 -61.33 3.04 -7.34
C ASP A 3 -60.54 1.97 -6.59
N ILE A 4 -60.95 0.70 -6.72
CA ILE A 4 -60.21 -0.43 -6.14
C ILE A 4 -58.86 -0.65 -6.84
N ALA A 5 -58.80 -0.43 -8.17
CA ALA A 5 -57.60 -0.51 -8.94
C ALA A 5 -56.63 0.61 -8.55
N ASN A 6 -57.09 1.84 -8.37
CA ASN A 6 -56.26 2.98 -7.96
C ASN A 6 -55.66 2.78 -6.54
N VAL A 7 -56.47 2.30 -5.60
CA VAL A 7 -55.99 2.01 -4.22
C VAL A 7 -54.92 0.91 -4.23
N LYS A 8 -55.07 -0.12 -5.06
CA LYS A 8 -54.06 -1.19 -5.18
C LYS A 8 -52.79 -0.69 -5.86
N ILE A 9 -52.90 0.19 -6.84
CA ILE A 9 -51.74 0.79 -7.51
C ILE A 9 -50.96 1.69 -6.54
N GLU A 10 -51.66 2.53 -5.79
CA GLU A 10 -51.02 3.39 -4.75
C GLU A 10 -50.32 2.55 -3.68
N ALA A 11 -50.99 1.50 -3.16
CA ALA A 11 -50.39 0.60 -2.18
C ALA A 11 -49.15 -0.16 -2.75
N ALA A 12 -49.20 -0.53 -4.03
CA ALA A 12 -48.08 -1.18 -4.70
C ALA A 12 -46.87 -0.22 -4.90
N LYS A 13 -47.16 1.05 -5.27
CA LYS A 13 -46.13 2.08 -5.39
C LYS A 13 -45.46 2.35 -4.05
N GLN A 14 -46.27 2.55 -3.02
CA GLN A 14 -45.73 2.79 -1.66
C GLN A 14 -44.83 1.64 -1.18
N LYS A 15 -45.25 0.39 -1.43
CA LYS A 15 -44.44 -0.77 -1.11
C LYS A 15 -43.15 -0.83 -1.92
N LEU A 16 -43.19 -0.43 -3.19
CA LEU A 16 -42.00 -0.35 -4.04
C LEU A 16 -41.02 0.71 -3.54
N GLU A 17 -41.50 1.88 -3.19
CA GLU A 17 -40.69 2.97 -2.62
C GLU A 17 -40.05 2.56 -1.28
N GLU A 18 -40.82 1.88 -0.43
CA GLU A 18 -40.28 1.32 0.83
C GLU A 18 -39.17 0.28 0.61
N GLN A 19 -39.36 -0.60 -0.38
CA GLN A 19 -38.36 -1.63 -0.72
C GLN A 19 -37.11 -1.01 -1.36
N GLN A 20 -37.30 -0.03 -2.24
CA GLN A 20 -36.18 0.70 -2.83
C GLN A 20 -35.36 1.41 -1.75
N TYR A 21 -36.01 2.13 -0.87
CA TYR A 21 -35.36 2.81 0.26
C TYR A 21 -34.59 1.83 1.17
N MET A 22 -35.17 0.67 1.46
CA MET A 22 -34.47 -0.37 2.24
C MET A 22 -33.23 -0.90 1.52
N LEU A 23 -33.30 -1.10 0.21
CA LEU A 23 -32.19 -1.59 -0.60
C LEU A 23 -31.06 -0.55 -0.69
N GLU A 24 -31.40 0.71 -0.95
CA GLU A 24 -30.45 1.83 -0.98
C GLU A 24 -29.73 1.99 0.37
N ASN A 25 -30.46 1.92 1.47
CA ASN A 25 -29.86 1.98 2.79
C ASN A 25 -28.93 0.77 3.09
N ALA A 26 -29.35 -0.44 2.74
CA ALA A 26 -28.52 -1.61 2.94
C ALA A 26 -27.22 -1.53 2.13
N PHE A 27 -27.31 -1.14 0.86
CA PHE A 27 -26.15 -0.93 0.01
C PHE A 27 -25.21 0.13 0.58
N MET A 28 -25.75 1.26 1.05
CA MET A 28 -24.96 2.33 1.61
C MET A 28 -24.22 1.89 2.88
N VAL A 29 -24.87 1.11 3.76
CA VAL A 29 -24.22 0.56 4.98
C VAL A 29 -23.05 -0.32 4.61
N ASP A 30 -23.29 -1.27 3.72
CA ASP A 30 -22.29 -2.26 3.32
C ASP A 30 -21.10 -1.55 2.64
N PHE A 31 -21.38 -0.61 1.73
CA PHE A 31 -20.37 0.18 1.04
C PHE A 31 -19.52 1.01 2.00
N VAL A 32 -20.16 1.73 2.93
CA VAL A 32 -19.46 2.57 3.90
C VAL A 32 -18.59 1.72 4.84
N ALA A 33 -19.11 0.58 5.29
CA ALA A 33 -18.38 -0.34 6.13
C ALA A 33 -17.14 -0.89 5.41
N GLU A 34 -17.29 -1.35 4.16
CA GLU A 34 -16.20 -1.88 3.34
C GLU A 34 -15.08 -0.85 3.09
N ILE A 35 -15.44 0.38 2.74
CA ILE A 35 -14.45 1.46 2.54
C ILE A 35 -13.74 1.80 3.84
N ASN A 36 -14.45 1.89 4.95
CA ASN A 36 -13.83 2.20 6.25
C ASN A 36 -12.88 1.08 6.72
N GLU A 37 -13.27 -0.18 6.55
CA GLU A 37 -12.44 -1.34 6.84
C GLU A 37 -11.17 -1.35 5.98
N ALA A 38 -11.30 -1.19 4.67
CA ALA A 38 -10.17 -1.16 3.75
C ALA A 38 -9.19 0.00 4.03
N ILE A 39 -9.68 1.17 4.43
CA ILE A 39 -8.83 2.30 4.85
C ILE A 39 -8.15 2.00 6.19
N GLY A 40 -8.86 1.36 7.12
CA GLY A 40 -8.31 0.94 8.41
C GLY A 40 -7.15 -0.03 8.20
N GLU A 41 -7.38 -1.10 7.46
CA GLU A 41 -6.36 -2.11 7.11
C GLU A 41 -5.14 -1.48 6.43
N ALA A 42 -5.35 -0.61 5.44
CA ALA A 42 -4.25 0.06 4.74
C ALA A 42 -3.41 0.96 5.67
N ARG A 43 -4.02 1.61 6.66
CA ARG A 43 -3.29 2.39 7.68
C ARG A 43 -2.47 1.49 8.58
N ASP A 44 -3.05 0.39 9.04
CA ASP A 44 -2.38 -0.57 9.91
C ASP A 44 -1.19 -1.21 9.19
N GLU A 45 -1.34 -1.58 7.91
CA GLU A 45 -0.25 -2.09 7.07
C GLU A 45 0.89 -1.08 6.90
N ILE A 46 0.59 0.19 6.63
CA ILE A 46 1.59 1.25 6.52
C ILE A 46 2.31 1.46 7.86
N ASP A 47 1.59 1.40 8.97
CA ASP A 47 2.19 1.53 10.29
C ASP A 47 3.09 0.34 10.63
N GLU A 48 2.74 -0.87 10.24
CA GLU A 48 3.59 -2.06 10.39
C GLU A 48 4.86 -1.95 9.53
N ILE A 49 4.73 -1.52 8.26
CA ILE A 49 5.88 -1.25 7.40
C ILE A 49 6.79 -0.20 8.03
N ASN A 50 6.24 0.90 8.51
CA ASN A 50 7.00 1.97 9.13
C ASN A 50 7.72 1.50 10.41
N LYS A 51 7.10 0.66 11.23
CA LYS A 51 7.74 0.02 12.38
C LYS A 51 8.91 -0.87 11.95
N ALA A 52 8.74 -1.64 10.87
CA ALA A 52 9.80 -2.50 10.36
C ALA A 52 10.98 -1.71 9.76
N LEU A 53 10.71 -0.57 9.15
CA LEU A 53 11.74 0.29 8.53
C LEU A 53 12.44 1.24 9.51
N LYS A 54 11.86 1.49 10.68
CA LYS A 54 12.33 2.50 11.65
C LYS A 54 13.78 2.33 12.04
N ASP A 55 14.21 1.06 12.20
CA ASP A 55 15.55 0.71 12.70
C ASP A 55 16.50 0.31 11.56
N ILE A 56 16.10 0.53 10.32
CA ILE A 56 16.90 0.18 9.14
C ILE A 56 17.42 1.45 8.47
N PRO A 57 18.64 1.89 8.80
CA PRO A 57 19.26 3.02 8.12
C PRO A 57 19.75 2.61 6.72
N PHE A 58 19.44 3.43 5.73
CA PHE A 58 20.03 3.33 4.40
C PHE A 58 20.97 4.52 4.19
N GLY A 59 22.22 4.33 4.54
CA GLY A 59 23.19 5.40 4.66
C GLY A 59 22.96 6.23 5.91
N LYS A 60 22.80 7.52 5.70
CA LYS A 60 22.47 8.48 6.76
C LYS A 60 20.95 8.70 6.87
N ASP A 61 20.16 8.03 6.03
CA ASP A 61 18.74 8.25 5.87
C ASP A 61 17.93 7.09 6.45
N THR A 62 16.80 7.41 7.04
CA THR A 62 15.71 6.48 7.33
C THR A 62 14.47 6.89 6.57
N TYR A 63 13.59 5.94 6.29
CA TYR A 63 12.45 6.15 5.41
C TYR A 63 11.15 5.81 6.12
N GLN A 64 10.13 6.61 5.85
CA GLN A 64 8.79 6.45 6.40
C GLN A 64 7.75 6.64 5.31
N PHE A 65 6.85 5.67 5.13
CA PHE A 65 5.71 5.80 4.25
C PHE A 65 4.67 6.74 4.84
N LYS A 66 4.04 7.51 3.97
CA LYS A 66 2.97 8.44 4.32
C LYS A 66 1.74 8.17 3.46
N MET A 67 0.61 8.16 4.10
CA MET A 67 -0.71 8.14 3.51
C MET A 67 -1.37 9.49 3.80
N LEU A 68 -1.43 10.37 2.82
CA LEU A 68 -1.90 11.74 2.94
C LEU A 68 -3.30 11.85 2.36
N GLU A 69 -4.22 12.35 3.15
CA GLU A 69 -5.61 12.56 2.72
C GLU A 69 -5.68 13.60 1.58
N LYS A 70 -6.47 13.30 0.55
CA LYS A 70 -6.80 14.28 -0.50
C LYS A 70 -8.00 15.10 -0.04
N PRO A 71 -7.86 16.43 0.15
CA PRO A 71 -8.93 17.26 0.69
C PRO A 71 -10.25 17.15 -0.09
N GLU A 72 -10.15 17.06 -1.41
CA GLU A 72 -11.29 16.94 -2.31
C GLU A 72 -12.09 15.63 -2.12
N ARG A 73 -11.43 14.57 -1.65
CA ARG A 73 -12.05 13.27 -1.38
C ARG A 73 -12.49 13.13 0.07
N MET A 74 -11.91 13.91 0.98
CA MET A 74 -12.25 13.86 2.40
C MET A 74 -13.68 14.30 2.69
N VAL A 75 -14.24 15.17 1.87
CA VAL A 75 -15.67 15.56 1.99
C VAL A 75 -16.55 14.33 1.91
N PHE A 76 -16.32 13.49 0.88
CA PHE A 76 -17.05 12.25 0.68
C PHE A 76 -16.78 11.23 1.79
N PHE A 77 -15.52 11.02 2.16
CA PHE A 77 -15.13 10.11 3.23
C PHE A 77 -15.71 10.50 4.60
N ASN A 78 -15.73 11.80 4.92
CA ASN A 78 -16.33 12.30 6.15
C ASN A 78 -17.85 12.14 6.13
N LEU A 79 -18.47 12.25 4.96
CA LEU A 79 -19.89 11.93 4.78
C LEU A 79 -20.14 10.45 5.08
N CYS A 80 -19.33 9.54 4.51
CA CYS A 80 -19.39 8.11 4.80
C CYS A 80 -19.32 7.81 6.29
N LYS A 81 -18.35 8.42 7.00
CA LYS A 81 -18.23 8.25 8.47
C LYS A 81 -19.43 8.76 9.24
N LYS A 82 -19.99 9.90 8.85
CA LYS A 82 -21.21 10.42 9.48
C LYS A 82 -22.39 9.50 9.27
N LEU A 83 -22.54 8.97 8.05
CA LEU A 83 -23.59 8.02 7.71
C LEU A 83 -23.45 6.72 8.49
N GLU A 84 -22.25 6.16 8.60
CA GLU A 84 -21.98 4.98 9.43
C GLU A 84 -22.36 5.21 10.91
N SER A 85 -21.92 6.34 11.48
CA SER A 85 -22.26 6.70 12.86
C SER A 85 -23.76 6.87 13.05
N TYR A 86 -24.44 7.50 12.10
CA TYR A 86 -25.88 7.72 12.13
C TYR A 86 -26.63 6.37 12.05
N MET A 87 -26.19 5.46 11.19
CA MET A 87 -26.83 4.16 11.02
C MET A 87 -26.58 3.22 12.19
N ASN A 88 -25.39 3.25 12.79
CA ASN A 88 -25.08 2.51 14.01
C ASN A 88 -25.92 3.03 15.22
N SER A 89 -26.27 4.32 15.24
CA SER A 89 -27.17 4.88 16.22
C SER A 89 -28.63 4.54 15.96
N MET A 90 -29.00 4.30 14.70
CA MET A 90 -30.37 3.94 14.27
C MET A 90 -30.74 2.47 14.51
N ASN A 91 -29.84 1.61 15.00
CA ASN A 91 -30.26 0.33 15.60
C ASN A 91 -31.26 0.52 16.76
N VAL A 92 -31.53 1.77 17.13
CA VAL A 92 -32.70 2.21 17.88
C VAL A 92 -33.78 2.66 16.90
N TYR A 93 -34.36 1.72 16.19
CA TYR A 93 -35.41 1.83 15.15
C TYR A 93 -36.68 2.57 15.56
N ARG A 94 -36.68 3.42 16.56
CA ARG A 94 -37.89 4.02 17.15
C ARG A 94 -37.93 5.53 17.30
N SER A 95 -36.95 6.26 16.86
CA SER A 95 -36.99 7.73 16.88
C SER A 95 -36.98 8.39 15.51
N MET A 96 -37.41 7.67 14.45
CA MET A 96 -37.60 8.24 13.11
C MET A 96 -38.73 9.28 12.99
N ASN A 97 -39.07 9.97 14.04
CA ASN A 97 -40.01 11.08 13.99
C ASN A 97 -39.37 12.47 13.90
N GLN A 98 -38.04 12.52 13.62
CA GLN A 98 -37.41 13.75 13.19
C GLN A 98 -36.91 13.50 11.76
N ASN A 99 -37.64 14.01 10.78
CA ASN A 99 -37.22 14.14 9.40
C ASN A 99 -35.94 14.99 9.38
N ASP A 100 -34.79 14.33 9.30
CA ASP A 100 -33.54 15.01 9.04
C ASP A 100 -33.41 15.15 7.52
N GLU A 101 -34.12 16.15 6.97
CA GLU A 101 -34.17 16.44 5.52
C GLU A 101 -32.75 16.63 4.94
N GLU A 102 -31.82 17.15 5.74
CA GLU A 102 -30.43 17.32 5.36
C GLU A 102 -29.73 15.96 5.21
N MET A 103 -29.99 15.01 6.10
CA MET A 103 -29.43 13.68 6.01
C MET A 103 -29.99 12.88 4.83
N GLU A 104 -31.29 12.94 4.61
CA GLU A 104 -31.91 12.30 3.41
C GLU A 104 -31.36 12.88 2.12
N TYR A 105 -31.16 14.18 2.04
CA TYR A 105 -30.54 14.82 0.88
C TYR A 105 -29.11 14.32 0.69
N ASN A 106 -28.32 14.23 1.75
CA ASN A 106 -26.94 13.74 1.69
C ASN A 106 -26.87 12.27 1.26
N ILE A 107 -27.80 11.42 1.71
CA ILE A 107 -27.91 10.02 1.29
C ILE A 107 -28.20 9.92 -0.21
N ARG A 108 -29.16 10.70 -0.70
CA ARG A 108 -29.48 10.71 -2.15
C ARG A 108 -28.28 11.17 -2.99
N GLN A 109 -27.63 12.25 -2.59
CA GLN A 109 -26.42 12.74 -3.28
C GLN A 109 -25.30 11.70 -3.28
N PHE A 110 -25.14 10.98 -2.18
CA PHE A 110 -24.19 9.88 -2.06
C PHE A 110 -24.53 8.76 -3.04
N MET A 111 -25.77 8.30 -3.07
CA MET A 111 -26.22 7.24 -3.95
C MET A 111 -26.08 7.63 -5.44
N ASP A 112 -26.51 8.84 -5.80
CA ASP A 112 -26.37 9.35 -7.16
C ASP A 112 -24.91 9.39 -7.61
N THR A 113 -24.00 9.72 -6.70
CA THR A 113 -22.56 9.81 -6.99
C THR A 113 -21.93 8.43 -7.22
N ILE A 114 -22.35 7.41 -6.44
CA ILE A 114 -21.77 6.06 -6.52
C ILE A 114 -22.38 5.27 -7.68
N LEU A 115 -23.69 5.45 -7.94
CA LEU A 115 -24.40 4.73 -9.01
C LEU A 115 -24.12 5.30 -10.40
N ASP A 116 -23.43 6.42 -10.50
CA ASP A 116 -22.95 6.95 -11.77
C ASP A 116 -21.79 6.09 -12.28
N GLU A 117 -22.03 5.34 -13.36
CA GLU A 117 -21.06 4.41 -13.97
C GLU A 117 -19.70 5.06 -14.30
N GLU A 118 -19.67 6.37 -14.59
CA GLU A 118 -18.44 7.10 -14.85
C GLU A 118 -17.60 7.32 -13.58
N ASN A 119 -18.23 7.31 -12.41
CA ASN A 119 -17.61 7.63 -11.12
C ASN A 119 -17.45 6.42 -10.21
N GLU A 120 -18.08 5.29 -10.48
CA GLU A 120 -18.09 4.11 -9.61
C GLU A 120 -16.69 3.70 -9.17
N GLU A 121 -15.76 3.50 -10.11
CA GLU A 121 -14.38 3.08 -9.83
C GLU A 121 -13.58 4.13 -9.05
N GLU A 122 -13.97 5.41 -9.15
CA GLU A 122 -13.32 6.51 -8.44
C GLU A 122 -13.68 6.56 -6.95
N TYR A 123 -14.86 6.11 -6.58
CA TYR A 123 -15.37 6.15 -5.21
C TYR A 123 -15.29 4.80 -4.50
N THR A 124 -15.27 3.69 -5.23
CA THR A 124 -15.10 2.35 -4.66
C THR A 124 -13.65 2.01 -4.31
N ASP A 125 -12.69 2.59 -5.02
CA ASP A 125 -11.27 2.38 -4.73
C ASP A 125 -10.75 3.34 -3.65
N TYR A 126 -10.63 2.87 -2.39
CA TYR A 126 -10.15 3.67 -1.26
C TYR A 126 -8.77 4.30 -1.51
N ARG A 127 -7.92 3.70 -2.36
CA ARG A 127 -6.59 4.22 -2.69
C ARG A 127 -6.64 5.58 -3.35
N LYS A 128 -7.74 5.89 -4.02
CA LYS A 128 -7.97 7.19 -4.67
C LYS A 128 -8.26 8.32 -3.69
N TYR A 129 -8.61 8.00 -2.44
CA TYR A 129 -8.82 8.98 -1.37
C TYR A 129 -7.52 9.55 -0.80
N PHE A 130 -6.40 8.89 -1.09
CA PHE A 130 -5.12 9.22 -0.50
C PHE A 130 -4.06 9.49 -1.57
N LYS A 131 -3.08 10.30 -1.18
CA LYS A 131 -1.81 10.45 -1.87
C LYS A 131 -0.75 9.73 -1.04
N TYR A 132 -0.03 8.84 -1.68
CA TYR A 132 1.08 8.13 -1.05
C TYR A 132 2.37 8.88 -1.31
N ASP A 133 3.17 9.07 -0.29
CA ASP A 133 4.48 9.71 -0.36
C ASP A 133 5.44 8.98 0.60
N MET A 134 6.72 9.32 0.51
CA MET A 134 7.75 8.79 1.39
C MET A 134 8.51 9.95 2.03
N ARG A 135 8.59 9.95 3.35
CA ARG A 135 9.42 10.89 4.11
C ARG A 135 10.81 10.29 4.27
N ILE A 136 11.80 11.11 3.98
CA ILE A 136 13.22 10.81 4.17
C ILE A 136 13.67 11.61 5.38
N LEU A 137 14.17 10.91 6.41
CA LEU A 137 14.75 11.48 7.61
C LEU A 137 16.26 11.30 7.53
N SER A 138 16.99 12.40 7.37
CA SER A 138 18.45 12.41 7.27
C SER A 138 19.07 12.94 8.56
N ARG A 139 20.08 12.23 9.08
CA ARG A 139 20.87 12.70 10.22
C ARG A 139 22.26 13.11 9.73
N GLN A 140 22.56 14.40 9.77
CA GLN A 140 23.88 14.96 9.47
C GLN A 140 24.35 15.84 10.63
N ASP A 141 25.54 15.56 11.13
CA ASP A 141 26.23 16.37 12.16
C ASP A 141 25.41 16.67 13.43
N GLY A 142 24.50 15.76 13.80
CA GLY A 142 23.62 15.91 14.96
C GLY A 142 22.31 16.66 14.67
N GLU A 143 22.14 17.17 13.46
CA GLU A 143 20.87 17.74 13.01
C GLU A 143 20.03 16.72 12.26
N GLU A 144 18.74 16.68 12.58
CA GLU A 144 17.77 15.82 11.92
C GLU A 144 16.97 16.66 10.92
N THR A 145 17.07 16.32 9.64
CA THR A 145 16.31 16.98 8.57
C THR A 145 15.30 16.02 7.99
N ALA A 146 14.11 16.52 7.68
CA ALA A 146 13.04 15.74 7.06
C ALA A 146 12.62 16.34 5.72
N ALA A 147 12.52 15.52 4.71
CA ALA A 147 12.01 15.94 3.40
C ALA A 147 11.10 14.87 2.80
N ASP A 148 10.06 15.30 2.10
CA ASP A 148 9.20 14.37 1.37
C ASP A 148 9.82 14.07 -0.01
N LEU A 149 9.74 12.80 -0.44
CA LEU A 149 10.33 12.33 -1.69
C LEU A 149 9.79 13.10 -2.89
N SER A 150 8.49 13.38 -2.90
CA SER A 150 7.83 14.15 -3.96
C SER A 150 8.45 15.53 -4.15
N LYS A 151 8.99 16.15 -3.10
CA LYS A 151 9.65 17.47 -3.14
C LYS A 151 11.12 17.39 -3.56
N LYS A 152 11.78 16.24 -3.35
CA LYS A 152 13.20 16.02 -3.70
C LYS A 152 13.43 15.57 -5.14
N GLN A 153 12.42 15.11 -5.86
CA GLN A 153 12.58 14.49 -7.20
C GLN A 153 13.28 15.37 -8.25
N GLY A 154 13.25 16.70 -8.10
CA GLY A 154 13.88 17.63 -9.05
C GLY A 154 15.39 17.79 -8.87
N SER A 155 15.96 17.53 -7.70
CA SER A 155 17.36 17.79 -7.34
C SER A 155 18.17 16.54 -6.99
N ALA A 156 17.53 15.37 -6.92
CA ALA A 156 18.18 14.14 -6.48
C ALA A 156 19.05 13.49 -7.57
N SER A 157 20.22 12.96 -7.18
CA SER A 157 21.06 12.13 -8.04
C SER A 157 20.36 10.84 -8.48
N ASN A 158 20.84 10.17 -9.54
CA ASN A 158 20.24 8.91 -10.01
C ASN A 158 20.20 7.83 -8.92
N GLY A 159 21.23 7.73 -8.10
CA GLY A 159 21.27 6.79 -6.97
C GLY A 159 20.26 7.15 -5.86
N GLU A 160 20.05 8.44 -5.59
CA GLU A 160 19.04 8.89 -4.63
C GLU A 160 17.61 8.62 -5.11
N LYS A 161 17.37 8.64 -6.41
CA LYS A 161 16.07 8.28 -7.00
C LYS A 161 15.75 6.81 -6.92
N GLN A 162 16.76 5.93 -6.96
CA GLN A 162 16.54 4.48 -6.90
C GLN A 162 16.38 3.93 -5.48
N THR A 163 16.98 4.56 -4.48
CA THR A 163 16.86 4.11 -3.08
C THR A 163 15.41 3.91 -2.63
N PRO A 164 14.45 4.81 -2.89
CA PRO A 164 13.06 4.61 -2.54
C PRO A 164 12.42 3.33 -3.11
N TYR A 165 12.78 2.94 -4.34
CA TYR A 165 12.26 1.70 -4.93
C TYR A 165 12.75 0.46 -4.17
N PHE A 166 14.00 0.47 -3.72
CA PHE A 166 14.52 -0.61 -2.88
C PHE A 166 13.89 -0.64 -1.50
N ILE A 167 13.54 0.51 -0.93
CA ILE A 167 12.81 0.57 0.34
C ILE A 167 11.41 -0.05 0.17
N ILE A 168 10.74 0.26 -0.93
CA ILE A 168 9.43 -0.34 -1.25
C ILE A 168 9.58 -1.86 -1.40
N LEU A 169 10.59 -2.32 -2.14
CA LEU A 169 10.85 -3.75 -2.31
C LEU A 169 11.13 -4.42 -0.96
N ALA A 170 12.00 -3.82 -0.14
CA ALA A 170 12.34 -4.33 1.19
C ALA A 170 11.09 -4.43 2.09
N ALA A 171 10.25 -3.40 2.09
CA ALA A 171 9.00 -3.37 2.83
C ALA A 171 8.04 -4.47 2.37
N SER A 172 7.85 -4.62 1.05
CA SER A 172 7.02 -5.66 0.46
C SER A 172 7.49 -7.07 0.81
N LEU A 173 8.81 -7.29 0.78
CA LEU A 173 9.40 -8.58 1.16
C LEU A 173 9.19 -8.88 2.66
N LEU A 174 9.28 -7.87 3.53
CA LEU A 174 9.00 -8.04 4.95
C LEU A 174 7.54 -8.41 5.23
N GLN A 175 6.60 -7.88 4.46
CA GLN A 175 5.18 -8.26 4.54
C GLN A 175 4.94 -9.69 4.03
N CYS A 176 5.53 -10.06 2.88
CA CYS A 176 5.37 -11.40 2.32
C CYS A 176 5.93 -12.50 3.24
N TYR A 177 6.94 -12.18 4.06
CA TYR A 177 7.63 -13.13 4.93
C TYR A 177 7.56 -12.72 6.40
N PRO A 178 6.42 -12.98 7.08
CA PRO A 178 6.25 -12.57 8.46
C PRO A 178 7.31 -13.18 9.38
N LYS A 179 7.77 -12.40 10.36
CA LYS A 179 8.88 -12.80 11.27
C LYS A 179 8.58 -14.04 12.11
N ASN A 180 7.30 -14.30 12.37
CA ASN A 180 6.83 -15.36 13.28
C ASN A 180 6.65 -16.72 12.58
N VAL A 181 6.89 -16.79 11.27
CA VAL A 181 6.73 -18.03 10.51
C VAL A 181 8.11 -18.51 10.05
N SER A 182 8.42 -19.78 10.35
CA SER A 182 9.63 -20.41 9.82
C SER A 182 9.38 -20.79 8.36
N CYS A 183 9.95 -20.03 7.44
CA CYS A 183 9.85 -20.25 6.00
C CYS A 183 11.17 -19.89 5.31
N ALA A 184 11.40 -20.46 4.12
CA ALA A 184 12.47 -20.04 3.25
C ALA A 184 12.13 -18.63 2.68
N ARG A 185 12.96 -17.66 2.99
CA ARG A 185 12.80 -16.28 2.50
C ARG A 185 13.66 -16.11 1.26
N LEU A 186 13.05 -16.27 0.10
CA LEU A 186 13.74 -16.23 -1.19
C LEU A 186 13.38 -14.95 -1.95
N ALA A 187 14.38 -14.26 -2.46
CA ALA A 187 14.20 -13.09 -3.33
C ALA A 187 15.07 -13.22 -4.58
N PHE A 188 14.49 -12.84 -5.72
CA PHE A 188 15.20 -12.74 -7.01
C PHE A 188 15.19 -11.28 -7.41
N ILE A 189 16.40 -10.71 -7.65
CA ILE A 189 16.55 -9.31 -8.02
C ILE A 189 17.29 -9.24 -9.33
N ASP A 190 16.59 -8.85 -10.38
CA ASP A 190 17.15 -8.62 -11.71
C ASP A 190 17.67 -7.19 -11.82
N GLU A 191 18.72 -7.00 -12.63
CA GLU A 191 19.46 -5.75 -12.78
C GLU A 191 19.87 -5.11 -11.43
N ALA A 192 20.17 -5.97 -10.46
CA ALA A 192 20.49 -5.56 -9.11
C ALA A 192 21.58 -4.49 -9.11
N PHE A 193 21.27 -3.38 -8.43
CA PHE A 193 22.24 -2.33 -8.13
C PHE A 193 22.75 -1.50 -9.31
N SER A 194 22.08 -1.51 -10.45
CA SER A 194 22.55 -0.88 -11.70
C SER A 194 22.94 0.59 -11.55
N ALA A 195 22.26 1.37 -10.70
CA ALA A 195 22.54 2.78 -10.45
C ALA A 195 22.79 3.14 -8.97
N LEU A 196 23.03 2.16 -8.10
CA LEU A 196 23.36 2.40 -6.70
C LEU A 196 24.86 2.63 -6.49
N SER A 197 25.19 3.48 -5.52
CA SER A 197 26.55 3.59 -5.00
C SER A 197 26.93 2.33 -4.21
N ARG A 198 28.25 2.06 -4.11
CA ARG A 198 28.77 0.91 -3.38
C ARG A 198 28.24 0.86 -1.93
N GLU A 199 28.25 1.98 -1.24
CA GLU A 199 27.77 2.09 0.15
C GLU A 199 26.30 1.67 0.28
N ARG A 200 25.45 2.07 -0.67
CA ARG A 200 24.03 1.68 -0.67
C ARG A 200 23.80 0.21 -1.01
N ILE A 201 24.66 -0.34 -1.87
CA ILE A 201 24.66 -1.78 -2.16
C ILE A 201 24.97 -2.57 -0.89
N GLU A 202 26.04 -2.21 -0.18
CA GLU A 202 26.43 -2.86 1.06
C GLU A 202 25.31 -2.84 2.12
N GLN A 203 24.61 -1.72 2.24
CA GLN A 203 23.48 -1.59 3.16
C GLN A 203 22.29 -2.46 2.79
N MET A 204 21.98 -2.55 1.51
CA MET A 204 20.89 -3.40 1.04
C MET A 204 21.21 -4.88 1.22
N VAL A 205 22.42 -5.30 0.89
CA VAL A 205 22.85 -6.68 1.12
C VAL A 205 22.78 -7.01 2.61
N LYS A 206 23.29 -6.11 3.46
CA LYS A 206 23.17 -6.27 4.90
C LYS A 206 21.71 -6.36 5.38
N PHE A 207 20.81 -5.55 4.83
CA PHE A 207 19.38 -5.65 5.13
C PHE A 207 18.84 -7.05 4.85
N PHE A 208 19.18 -7.65 3.69
CA PHE A 208 18.74 -8.99 3.35
C PHE A 208 19.36 -10.06 4.27
N GLU A 209 20.64 -9.92 4.61
CA GLU A 209 21.33 -10.82 5.54
C GLU A 209 20.71 -10.77 6.94
N ASP A 210 20.52 -9.58 7.51
CA ASP A 210 19.94 -9.36 8.84
C ASP A 210 18.52 -9.91 8.94
N ASN A 211 17.76 -9.86 7.84
CA ASN A 211 16.41 -10.42 7.75
C ASN A 211 16.37 -11.86 7.24
N LYS A 212 17.53 -12.52 7.09
CA LYS A 212 17.69 -13.93 6.70
C LYS A 212 17.06 -14.26 5.33
N PHE A 213 17.17 -13.36 4.39
CA PHE A 213 16.79 -13.62 3.01
C PHE A 213 17.91 -14.38 2.27
N GLN A 214 17.53 -15.37 1.52
CA GLN A 214 18.35 -15.95 0.46
C GLN A 214 18.06 -15.18 -0.82
N VAL A 215 19.05 -14.44 -1.32
CA VAL A 215 18.85 -13.56 -2.48
C VAL A 215 19.67 -14.07 -3.66
N ILE A 216 19.03 -14.13 -4.82
CA ILE A 216 19.68 -14.40 -6.09
C ILE A 216 19.69 -13.07 -6.87
N TYR A 217 20.89 -12.56 -7.11
CA TYR A 217 21.10 -11.31 -7.84
C TYR A 217 21.50 -11.62 -9.27
N ALA A 218 20.75 -11.14 -10.25
CA ALA A 218 21.22 -11.01 -11.62
C ALA A 218 21.84 -9.61 -11.76
N ALA A 219 23.14 -9.55 -11.99
CA ALA A 219 23.87 -8.30 -12.03
C ALA A 219 24.87 -8.29 -13.20
N PRO A 220 25.12 -7.12 -13.81
CA PRO A 220 26.15 -7.00 -14.83
C PRO A 220 27.55 -7.18 -14.22
N PRO A 221 28.53 -7.63 -15.01
CA PRO A 221 29.89 -7.95 -14.54
C PRO A 221 30.56 -6.81 -13.75
N GLU A 222 30.27 -5.56 -14.11
CA GLU A 222 30.86 -4.37 -13.49
C GLU A 222 30.46 -4.19 -12.02
N LYS A 223 29.39 -4.84 -11.61
CA LYS A 223 28.90 -4.76 -10.20
C LYS A 223 29.47 -5.86 -9.31
N ILE A 224 30.15 -6.85 -9.87
CA ILE A 224 30.73 -7.96 -9.10
C ILE A 224 31.70 -7.45 -8.04
N ASP A 225 32.51 -6.45 -8.33
CA ASP A 225 33.45 -5.87 -7.38
C ASP A 225 32.76 -5.22 -6.16
N SER A 226 31.53 -4.70 -6.36
CA SER A 226 30.78 -4.06 -5.29
C SER A 226 30.03 -5.04 -4.40
N ILE A 227 29.63 -6.20 -4.93
CA ILE A 227 28.83 -7.20 -4.23
C ILE A 227 29.62 -8.46 -3.86
N GLY A 228 30.79 -8.66 -4.45
CA GLY A 228 31.56 -9.91 -4.34
C GLY A 228 31.97 -10.29 -2.92
N SER A 229 32.13 -9.30 -2.02
CA SER A 229 32.39 -9.53 -0.62
C SER A 229 31.18 -10.09 0.16
N HIS A 230 29.99 -9.97 -0.39
CA HIS A 230 28.72 -10.31 0.26
C HIS A 230 28.03 -11.54 -0.34
N ILE A 231 28.53 -12.08 -1.45
CA ILE A 231 27.93 -13.24 -2.12
C ILE A 231 28.70 -14.52 -1.76
N ASN A 232 27.98 -15.60 -1.62
CA ASN A 232 28.54 -16.92 -1.27
C ASN A 232 28.99 -17.71 -2.50
N SER A 233 28.30 -17.55 -3.64
CA SER A 233 28.58 -18.24 -4.89
C SER A 233 28.20 -17.37 -6.08
N THR A 234 28.86 -17.60 -7.21
CA THR A 234 28.57 -16.94 -8.48
C THR A 234 28.33 -17.97 -9.57
N ILE A 235 27.42 -17.65 -10.49
CA ILE A 235 27.19 -18.39 -11.71
C ILE A 235 27.37 -17.41 -12.86
N SER A 236 28.40 -17.63 -13.67
CA SER A 236 28.63 -16.82 -14.88
C SER A 236 27.99 -17.47 -16.08
N LEU A 237 27.15 -16.70 -16.78
CA LEU A 237 26.55 -17.12 -18.04
C LEU A 237 27.47 -16.72 -19.18
N CYS A 238 28.04 -17.72 -19.88
CA CYS A 238 28.92 -17.53 -21.01
C CYS A 238 28.16 -17.86 -22.31
N MET A 239 28.28 -17.00 -23.31
CA MET A 239 27.59 -17.18 -24.61
C MET A 239 28.59 -17.25 -25.76
N LYS A 240 28.41 -18.23 -26.66
CA LYS A 240 29.16 -18.33 -27.90
C LYS A 240 28.19 -18.69 -29.03
N GLY A 241 27.95 -17.75 -29.91
CA GLY A 241 26.99 -17.93 -31.00
C GLY A 241 25.56 -18.09 -30.45
N LYS A 242 24.94 -19.24 -30.67
CA LYS A 242 23.58 -19.57 -30.21
C LYS A 242 23.56 -20.40 -28.91
N TYR A 243 24.72 -20.70 -28.36
CA TYR A 243 24.85 -21.58 -27.19
C TYR A 243 25.20 -20.75 -25.95
N THR A 244 24.52 -21.01 -24.86
CA THR A 244 24.80 -20.44 -23.53
C THR A 244 25.09 -21.58 -22.58
N TRP A 245 26.11 -21.41 -21.75
CA TRP A 245 26.44 -22.35 -20.68
C TRP A 245 26.71 -21.58 -19.38
N ALA A 246 26.44 -22.24 -18.28
CA ALA A 246 26.72 -21.70 -16.94
C ALA A 246 28.08 -22.21 -16.48
N VAL A 247 28.85 -21.31 -15.84
CA VAL A 247 30.13 -21.61 -15.20
C VAL A 247 30.01 -21.22 -13.74
N GLU A 248 30.18 -22.19 -12.84
CA GLU A 248 30.24 -21.94 -11.41
C GLU A 248 31.49 -21.14 -11.08
N GLY A 249 31.32 -20.07 -10.30
CA GLY A 249 32.40 -19.24 -9.82
C GLY A 249 32.88 -19.64 -8.42
N LEU A 250 33.77 -18.86 -7.87
CA LEU A 250 34.32 -19.04 -6.51
C LEU A 250 33.20 -19.11 -5.47
N VAL A 251 33.11 -20.24 -4.79
CA VAL A 251 32.33 -20.38 -3.57
C VAL A 251 33.16 -19.83 -2.42
N LYS A 252 32.70 -18.79 -1.75
CA LYS A 252 33.27 -18.37 -0.49
C LYS A 252 32.98 -19.49 0.52
N GLN A 253 33.99 -20.25 0.92
CA GLN A 253 33.85 -21.15 2.06
C GLN A 253 33.63 -20.29 3.29
N ASN A 254 32.40 -20.27 3.79
CA ASN A 254 32.15 -19.79 5.13
C ASN A 254 32.89 -20.74 6.06
N GLU A 255 33.90 -20.25 6.78
CA GLU A 255 34.41 -20.95 7.94
C GLU A 255 33.25 -21.10 8.90
N PHE A 256 32.67 -22.32 8.95
CA PHE A 256 31.75 -22.67 10.00
C PHE A 256 32.51 -22.54 11.31
N LYS A 257 32.29 -21.45 12.03
CA LYS A 257 32.62 -21.40 13.43
C LYS A 257 31.72 -22.41 14.13
N THR A 258 32.23 -23.60 14.33
CA THR A 258 31.71 -24.54 15.30
C THR A 258 31.93 -23.94 16.68
N GLU A 259 30.87 -23.42 17.30
CA GLU A 259 30.80 -23.26 18.73
C GLU A 259 30.32 -24.59 19.35
#